data_26c8cb19ae01472e41b90fd608d70402
#
_entry.id   26c8cb19ae01472e41b90fd608d70402
#
_cell.length_a   1.000
_cell.length_b   1.000
_cell.length_c   1.000
_cell.angle_alpha   90.00
_cell.angle_beta   90.00
_cell.angle_gamma   90.00
#
_symmetry.space_group_name_H-M   'P 1'
#
loop_
_entity.id
_entity.type
_entity.pdbx_description
1 polymer ?
#
loop_
_entity_poly.entity_id
_entity_poly.type
_entity_poly.pdbx_seq_one_letter_code
_entity_poly.pdbx_strand_id
1 'polypeptide(L)'
;MFFSSNTRGFYPEQMRADYDAAGTWPDDAVEVSPEDEARLRDAIAASATIRLTAGGKWKITAAPLPSFDVLAAPILAGVRQTRDAILNRLAGIGFAAMASGDAATAQAIATARTCLLDITTCPTVATAQDIEALQAAIGAEFLRIAETLPEEARRAFDDAGMAPAQ
;
A
#
# COMPACT_ATOMS: atom_id res chain seq x y z
N MET A 1 12.09 -25.13 26.49
CA MET A 1 11.24 -23.97 26.14
C MET A 1 9.84 -24.49 25.84
N PHE A 2 8.78 -23.79 26.31
CA PHE A 2 7.39 -24.12 25.97
C PHE A 2 6.83 -23.08 25.03
N PHE A 3 5.93 -23.48 24.16
CA PHE A 3 5.23 -22.61 23.22
C PHE A 3 3.72 -22.82 23.34
N SER A 4 2.96 -21.73 23.38
CA SER A 4 1.51 -21.73 23.32
C SER A 4 1.05 -21.19 21.96
N SER A 5 0.22 -21.96 21.27
CA SER A 5 -0.36 -21.53 20.00
C SER A 5 -1.46 -20.48 20.19
N ASN A 6 -2.11 -20.47 21.35
CA ASN A 6 -3.18 -19.52 21.66
C ASN A 6 -2.65 -18.12 21.95
N THR A 7 -1.60 -18.02 22.77
CA THR A 7 -0.95 -16.74 23.09
C THR A 7 0.13 -16.35 22.08
N ARG A 8 0.55 -17.30 21.21
CA ARG A 8 1.70 -17.17 20.28
C ARG A 8 2.98 -16.76 20.98
N GLY A 9 3.16 -17.21 22.24
CA GLY A 9 4.25 -16.86 23.15
C GLY A 9 5.14 -18.05 23.50
N PHE A 10 6.39 -17.73 23.82
CA PHE A 10 7.37 -18.69 24.34
C PHE A 10 7.53 -18.51 25.84
N TYR A 11 7.52 -19.62 26.59
CA TYR A 11 7.52 -19.65 28.03
C TYR A 11 8.71 -20.48 28.50
N PRO A 12 9.73 -19.86 29.15
CA PRO A 12 10.85 -20.60 29.73
C PRO A 12 10.37 -21.43 30.91
N GLU A 13 10.83 -22.68 30.98
CA GLU A 13 10.46 -23.60 32.07
C GLU A 13 10.89 -23.05 33.46
N GLN A 14 12.04 -22.39 33.50
CA GLN A 14 12.56 -21.82 34.74
C GLN A 14 11.63 -20.77 35.37
N MET A 15 10.77 -20.13 34.54
CA MET A 15 9.82 -19.11 34.98
C MET A 15 8.42 -19.67 35.24
N ARG A 16 8.24 -20.99 35.14
CA ARG A 16 6.91 -21.62 35.28
C ARG A 16 6.25 -21.27 36.64
N ALA A 17 6.98 -21.34 37.71
CA ALA A 17 6.45 -21.03 39.04
C ALA A 17 5.91 -19.60 39.14
N ASP A 18 6.55 -18.64 38.49
CA ASP A 18 6.11 -17.24 38.46
C ASP A 18 4.83 -17.04 37.64
N TYR A 19 4.75 -17.72 36.49
CA TYR A 19 3.53 -17.71 35.63
C TYR A 19 2.37 -18.41 36.34
N ASP A 20 2.60 -19.55 37.02
CA ASP A 20 1.58 -20.28 37.75
C ASP A 20 1.06 -19.44 38.94
N ALA A 21 1.96 -18.77 39.67
CA ALA A 21 1.58 -17.86 40.77
C ALA A 21 0.75 -16.66 40.26
N ALA A 22 1.02 -16.19 39.02
CA ALA A 22 0.29 -15.12 38.39
C ALA A 22 -1.00 -15.61 37.67
N GLY A 23 -1.23 -16.93 37.54
CA GLY A 23 -2.35 -17.51 36.81
C GLY A 23 -2.27 -17.28 35.30
N THR A 24 -1.05 -17.14 34.75
CA THR A 24 -0.83 -16.76 33.34
C THR A 24 -0.08 -17.84 32.52
N TRP A 25 0.19 -19.01 33.11
CA TRP A 25 0.72 -20.14 32.33
C TRP A 25 -0.35 -20.67 31.37
N PRO A 26 -0.06 -20.76 30.06
CA PRO A 26 -1.07 -21.19 29.10
C PRO A 26 -1.37 -22.70 29.23
N ASP A 27 -2.65 -23.07 29.19
CA ASP A 27 -3.10 -24.46 29.25
C ASP A 27 -2.64 -25.28 28.02
N ASP A 28 -2.42 -24.61 26.88
CA ASP A 28 -1.97 -25.22 25.63
C ASP A 28 -0.45 -25.17 25.44
N ALA A 29 0.32 -24.82 26.48
CA ALA A 29 1.78 -24.77 26.41
C ALA A 29 2.37 -26.16 26.21
N VAL A 30 3.13 -26.35 25.12
CA VAL A 30 3.79 -27.59 24.77
C VAL A 30 5.29 -27.37 24.67
N GLU A 31 6.10 -28.32 25.20
CA GLU A 31 7.55 -28.27 25.08
C GLU A 31 7.96 -28.34 23.61
N VAL A 32 8.90 -27.49 23.24
CA VAL A 32 9.43 -27.39 21.87
C VAL A 32 10.92 -27.62 21.83
N SER A 33 11.38 -28.33 20.81
CA SER A 33 12.81 -28.48 20.51
C SER A 33 13.42 -27.13 20.07
N PRO A 34 14.75 -26.95 20.19
CA PRO A 34 15.42 -25.75 19.68
C PRO A 34 15.17 -25.49 18.17
N GLU A 35 15.03 -26.56 17.38
CA GLU A 35 14.74 -26.46 15.97
C GLU A 35 13.30 -25.97 15.73
N ASP A 36 12.32 -26.53 16.44
CA ASP A 36 10.93 -26.09 16.36
C ASP A 36 10.77 -24.66 16.89
N GLU A 37 11.50 -24.30 17.95
CA GLU A 37 11.50 -22.92 18.48
C GLU A 37 11.92 -21.93 17.39
N ALA A 38 13.02 -22.18 16.67
CA ALA A 38 13.46 -21.32 15.58
C ALA A 38 12.40 -21.19 14.48
N ARG A 39 11.85 -22.32 14.01
CA ARG A 39 10.79 -22.36 12.98
C ARG A 39 9.52 -21.63 13.41
N LEU A 40 9.13 -21.75 14.69
CA LEU A 40 7.94 -21.07 15.22
C LEU A 40 8.17 -19.57 15.36
N ARG A 41 9.38 -19.11 15.74
CA ARG A 41 9.74 -17.68 15.76
C ARG A 41 9.65 -17.06 14.37
N ASP A 42 10.20 -17.74 13.37
CA ASP A 42 10.13 -17.31 11.97
C ASP A 42 8.66 -17.24 11.49
N ALA A 43 7.86 -18.24 11.85
CA ALA A 43 6.44 -18.28 11.52
C ALA A 43 5.66 -17.12 12.18
N ILE A 44 5.97 -16.76 13.43
CA ILE A 44 5.35 -15.62 14.10
C ILE A 44 5.74 -14.32 13.41
N ALA A 45 7.01 -14.14 13.08
CA ALA A 45 7.50 -12.96 12.36
C ALA A 45 6.83 -12.79 10.99
N ALA A 46 6.58 -13.91 10.30
CA ALA A 46 5.84 -13.96 9.03
C ALA A 46 4.30 -13.88 9.18
N SER A 47 3.79 -13.65 10.40
CA SER A 47 2.34 -13.65 10.69
C SER A 47 1.60 -14.93 10.30
N ALA A 48 2.32 -16.05 10.18
CA ALA A 48 1.76 -17.35 9.84
C ALA A 48 0.82 -17.88 10.94
N THR A 49 -0.16 -18.68 10.56
CA THR A 49 -1.00 -19.40 11.51
C THR A 49 -0.28 -20.67 11.97
N ILE A 50 -0.19 -20.86 13.28
CA ILE A 50 0.49 -21.98 13.91
C ILE A 50 -0.55 -22.81 14.65
N ARG A 51 -0.55 -24.13 14.44
CA ARG A 51 -1.42 -25.07 15.14
C ARG A 51 -0.65 -26.36 15.47
N LEU A 52 -0.89 -26.91 16.65
CA LEU A 52 -0.44 -28.26 17.00
C LEU A 52 -1.45 -29.25 16.41
N THR A 53 -0.94 -30.23 15.69
CA THR A 53 -1.78 -31.34 15.17
C THR A 53 -2.02 -32.39 16.27
N ALA A 54 -3.04 -33.22 16.11
CA ALA A 54 -3.30 -34.33 17.02
C ALA A 54 -2.12 -35.30 17.15
N GLY A 55 -1.23 -35.33 16.17
CA GLY A 55 0.01 -36.14 16.19
C GLY A 55 1.21 -35.42 16.81
N GLY A 56 1.02 -34.29 17.52
CA GLY A 56 2.10 -33.57 18.19
C GLY A 56 3.07 -32.83 17.28
N LYS A 57 2.69 -32.59 16.00
CA LYS A 57 3.53 -31.86 15.04
C LYS A 57 2.98 -30.43 14.83
N TRP A 58 3.89 -29.47 14.72
CA TRP A 58 3.52 -28.09 14.39
C TRP A 58 3.15 -27.97 12.92
N LYS A 59 1.93 -27.52 12.66
CA LYS A 59 1.46 -27.13 11.33
C LYS A 59 1.54 -25.60 11.22
N ILE A 60 2.41 -25.13 10.35
CA ILE A 60 2.58 -23.72 10.03
C ILE A 60 1.90 -23.47 8.68
N THR A 61 0.97 -22.52 8.64
CA THR A 61 0.28 -22.10 7.41
C THR A 61 0.60 -20.63 7.18
N ALA A 62 1.22 -20.31 6.05
CA ALA A 62 1.55 -18.94 5.70
C ALA A 62 0.31 -18.04 5.75
N ALA A 63 0.49 -16.80 6.16
CA ALA A 63 -0.56 -15.80 6.07
C ALA A 63 -0.97 -15.64 4.58
N PRO A 64 -2.26 -15.46 4.28
CA PRO A 64 -2.68 -15.15 2.93
C PRO A 64 -2.02 -13.84 2.49
N LEU A 65 -1.53 -13.79 1.26
CA LEU A 65 -1.04 -12.54 0.68
C LEU A 65 -2.18 -11.52 0.66
N PRO A 66 -1.89 -10.23 0.92
CA PRO A 66 -2.89 -9.19 0.78
C PRO A 66 -3.49 -9.22 -0.63
N SER A 67 -4.79 -9.00 -0.75
CA SER A 67 -5.44 -8.87 -2.05
C SER A 67 -4.93 -7.63 -2.80
N PHE A 68 -5.06 -7.65 -4.13
CA PHE A 68 -4.71 -6.51 -4.97
C PHE A 68 -5.36 -5.21 -4.47
N ASP A 69 -6.63 -5.24 -4.12
CA ASP A 69 -7.37 -4.05 -3.63
C ASP A 69 -6.75 -3.45 -2.36
N VAL A 70 -6.30 -4.29 -1.43
CA VAL A 70 -5.63 -3.85 -0.19
C VAL A 70 -4.30 -3.16 -0.50
N LEU A 71 -3.55 -3.69 -1.47
CA LEU A 71 -2.27 -3.11 -1.90
C LEU A 71 -2.46 -1.87 -2.77
N ALA A 72 -3.49 -1.82 -3.61
CA ALA A 72 -3.79 -0.72 -4.50
C ALA A 72 -4.36 0.51 -3.76
N ALA A 73 -5.10 0.31 -2.67
CA ALA A 73 -5.75 1.39 -1.95
C ALA A 73 -4.82 2.54 -1.52
N PRO A 74 -3.66 2.30 -0.88
CA PRO A 74 -2.73 3.38 -0.52
C PRO A 74 -2.11 4.06 -1.74
N ILE A 75 -1.87 3.34 -2.83
CA ILE A 75 -1.35 3.90 -4.09
C ILE A 75 -2.37 4.88 -4.68
N LEU A 76 -3.62 4.44 -4.80
CA LEU A 76 -4.70 5.30 -5.32
C LEU A 76 -4.98 6.50 -4.41
N ALA A 77 -4.79 6.37 -3.10
CA ALA A 77 -4.86 7.52 -2.18
C ALA A 77 -3.75 8.54 -2.46
N GLY A 78 -2.51 8.08 -2.67
CA GLY A 78 -1.39 8.93 -3.06
C GLY A 78 -1.63 9.63 -4.41
N VAL A 79 -2.18 8.92 -5.39
CA VAL A 79 -2.56 9.49 -6.70
C VAL A 79 -3.56 10.63 -6.53
N ARG A 80 -4.55 10.50 -5.66
CA ARG A 80 -5.52 11.58 -5.38
C ARG A 80 -4.85 12.81 -4.77
N GLN A 81 -3.89 12.63 -3.86
CA GLN A 81 -3.13 13.74 -3.28
C GLN A 81 -2.28 14.46 -4.34
N THR A 82 -1.56 13.72 -5.18
CA THR A 82 -0.79 14.28 -6.30
C THR A 82 -1.70 15.02 -7.28
N ARG A 83 -2.81 14.41 -7.67
CA ARG A 83 -3.83 15.05 -8.52
C ARG A 83 -4.29 16.40 -7.95
N ASP A 84 -4.63 16.42 -6.67
CA ASP A 84 -5.15 17.62 -6.01
C ASP A 84 -4.09 18.75 -5.95
N ALA A 85 -2.81 18.40 -5.76
CA ALA A 85 -1.71 19.33 -5.85
C ALA A 85 -1.56 19.94 -7.25
N ILE A 86 -1.64 19.10 -8.30
CA ILE A 86 -1.60 19.57 -9.70
C ILE A 86 -2.80 20.46 -10.00
N LEU A 87 -4.01 20.06 -9.61
CA LEU A 87 -5.23 20.83 -9.84
C LEU A 87 -5.17 22.21 -9.19
N ASN A 88 -4.62 22.32 -7.99
CA ASN A 88 -4.46 23.60 -7.30
C ASN A 88 -3.52 24.56 -8.07
N ARG A 89 -2.43 24.04 -8.65
CA ARG A 89 -1.50 24.83 -9.47
C ARG A 89 -2.13 25.22 -10.80
N LEU A 90 -2.77 24.28 -11.49
CA LEU A 90 -3.47 24.54 -12.75
C LEU A 90 -4.58 25.59 -12.58
N ALA A 91 -5.23 25.67 -11.43
CA ALA A 91 -6.25 26.67 -11.17
C ALA A 91 -5.70 28.11 -11.25
N GLY A 92 -4.51 28.35 -10.69
CA GLY A 92 -3.83 29.65 -10.77
C GLY A 92 -3.45 30.02 -12.20
N ILE A 93 -2.86 29.09 -12.95
CA ILE A 93 -2.45 29.28 -14.35
C ILE A 93 -3.69 29.52 -15.23
N GLY A 94 -4.75 28.72 -15.04
CA GLY A 94 -6.01 28.87 -15.78
C GLY A 94 -6.71 30.22 -15.53
N PHE A 95 -6.67 30.70 -14.29
CA PHE A 95 -7.17 32.05 -13.96
C PHE A 95 -6.37 33.14 -14.69
N ALA A 96 -5.03 33.05 -14.67
CA ALA A 96 -4.18 33.99 -15.38
C ALA A 96 -4.42 33.98 -16.89
N ALA A 97 -4.58 32.80 -17.51
CA ALA A 97 -4.90 32.62 -18.92
C ALA A 97 -6.24 33.30 -19.27
N MET A 98 -7.28 33.08 -18.46
CA MET A 98 -8.58 33.73 -18.68
C MET A 98 -8.49 35.27 -18.54
N ALA A 99 -7.74 35.79 -17.55
CA ALA A 99 -7.56 37.21 -17.35
C ALA A 99 -6.80 37.89 -18.48
N SER A 100 -5.86 37.20 -19.14
CA SER A 100 -5.11 37.69 -20.30
C SER A 100 -5.81 37.45 -21.65
N GLY A 101 -6.95 36.75 -21.65
CA GLY A 101 -7.68 36.41 -22.88
C GLY A 101 -7.09 35.23 -23.65
N ASP A 102 -6.18 34.45 -23.04
CA ASP A 102 -5.64 33.21 -23.62
C ASP A 102 -6.65 32.05 -23.48
N ALA A 103 -7.62 32.03 -24.38
CA ALA A 103 -8.68 31.04 -24.40
C ALA A 103 -8.14 29.63 -24.68
N ALA A 104 -7.04 29.51 -25.44
CA ALA A 104 -6.46 28.20 -25.79
C ALA A 104 -5.89 27.51 -24.54
N THR A 105 -5.06 28.21 -23.78
CA THR A 105 -4.52 27.71 -22.51
C THR A 105 -5.62 27.42 -21.49
N ALA A 106 -6.60 28.30 -21.36
CA ALA A 106 -7.73 28.10 -20.44
C ALA A 106 -8.52 26.83 -20.80
N GLN A 107 -8.79 26.59 -22.10
CA GLN A 107 -9.47 25.37 -22.56
C GLN A 107 -8.64 24.11 -22.36
N ALA A 108 -7.34 24.14 -22.64
CA ALA A 108 -6.45 23.01 -22.40
C ALA A 108 -6.44 22.63 -20.90
N ILE A 109 -6.36 23.60 -20.00
CA ILE A 109 -6.41 23.37 -18.56
C ILE A 109 -7.77 22.80 -18.12
N ALA A 110 -8.88 23.29 -18.67
CA ALA A 110 -10.22 22.75 -18.38
C ALA A 110 -10.34 21.28 -18.78
N THR A 111 -9.79 20.93 -19.94
CA THR A 111 -9.76 19.54 -20.42
C THR A 111 -8.88 18.65 -19.54
N ALA A 112 -7.67 19.10 -19.23
CA ALA A 112 -6.74 18.37 -18.35
C ALA A 112 -7.34 18.17 -16.94
N ARG A 113 -8.06 19.16 -16.41
CA ARG A 113 -8.77 19.05 -15.13
C ARG A 113 -9.78 17.89 -15.16
N THR A 114 -10.58 17.76 -16.21
CA THR A 114 -11.54 16.66 -16.32
C THR A 114 -10.83 15.31 -16.31
N CYS A 115 -9.77 15.15 -17.11
CA CYS A 115 -8.98 13.92 -17.13
C CYS A 115 -8.35 13.60 -15.76
N LEU A 116 -7.81 14.62 -15.07
CA LEU A 116 -7.24 14.45 -13.74
C LEU A 116 -8.28 14.00 -12.70
N LEU A 117 -9.50 14.51 -12.75
CA LEU A 117 -10.56 14.09 -11.83
C LEU A 117 -10.91 12.61 -11.98
N ASP A 118 -10.81 12.08 -13.19
CA ASP A 118 -11.13 10.69 -13.52
C ASP A 118 -9.91 9.75 -13.46
N ILE A 119 -8.71 10.25 -13.14
CA ILE A 119 -7.45 9.51 -13.27
C ILE A 119 -7.46 8.16 -12.54
N THR A 120 -8.12 8.04 -11.40
CA THR A 120 -8.20 6.78 -10.64
C THR A 120 -9.28 5.81 -11.13
N THR A 121 -10.13 6.26 -12.05
CA THR A 121 -11.28 5.51 -12.59
C THR A 121 -11.21 5.34 -14.11
N CYS A 122 -10.21 5.95 -14.76
CA CYS A 122 -10.03 5.79 -16.19
C CYS A 122 -9.79 4.31 -16.56
N PRO A 123 -10.20 3.86 -17.75
CA PRO A 123 -10.18 2.44 -18.12
C PRO A 123 -8.82 1.76 -17.96
N THR A 124 -7.73 2.45 -18.29
CA THR A 124 -6.36 1.92 -18.17
C THR A 124 -5.97 1.61 -16.74
N VAL A 125 -6.34 2.47 -15.80
CA VAL A 125 -6.09 2.30 -14.36
C VAL A 125 -7.06 1.28 -13.75
N ALA A 126 -8.35 1.35 -14.12
CA ALA A 126 -9.39 0.48 -13.58
C ALA A 126 -9.23 -1.00 -13.99
N THR A 127 -8.55 -1.28 -15.10
CA THR A 127 -8.31 -2.66 -15.58
C THR A 127 -7.01 -3.28 -15.10
N ALA A 128 -6.17 -2.56 -14.36
CA ALA A 128 -4.94 -3.09 -13.80
C ALA A 128 -5.25 -4.21 -12.79
N GLN A 129 -4.48 -5.31 -12.85
CA GLN A 129 -4.69 -6.49 -12.01
C GLN A 129 -3.55 -6.78 -11.03
N ASP A 130 -2.47 -6.03 -11.16
CA ASP A 130 -1.32 -6.08 -10.27
C ASP A 130 -0.77 -4.67 -10.02
N ILE A 131 0.12 -4.56 -9.04
CA ILE A 131 0.66 -3.27 -8.59
C ILE A 131 1.56 -2.62 -9.64
N GLU A 132 2.33 -3.41 -10.37
CA GLU A 132 3.22 -2.91 -11.41
C GLU A 132 2.42 -2.32 -12.59
N ALA A 133 1.41 -3.05 -13.05
CA ALA A 133 0.49 -2.57 -14.09
C ALA A 133 -0.27 -1.32 -13.65
N LEU A 134 -0.72 -1.27 -12.38
CA LEU A 134 -1.40 -0.12 -11.82
C LEU A 134 -0.50 1.12 -11.83
N GLN A 135 0.73 1.01 -11.35
CA GLN A 135 1.69 2.11 -11.31
C GLN A 135 2.07 2.59 -12.72
N ALA A 136 2.30 1.65 -13.64
CA ALA A 136 2.58 1.97 -15.03
C ALA A 136 1.41 2.71 -15.71
N ALA A 137 0.17 2.24 -15.50
CA ALA A 137 -1.02 2.88 -16.05
C ALA A 137 -1.22 4.30 -15.50
N ILE A 138 -1.02 4.50 -14.20
CA ILE A 138 -1.10 5.82 -13.55
C ILE A 138 -0.04 6.77 -14.12
N GLY A 139 1.21 6.32 -14.23
CA GLY A 139 2.30 7.13 -14.78
C GLY A 139 2.04 7.54 -16.24
N ALA A 140 1.61 6.58 -17.06
CA ALA A 140 1.26 6.84 -18.45
C ALA A 140 0.10 7.85 -18.57
N GLU A 141 -0.91 7.77 -17.71
CA GLU A 141 -2.04 8.68 -17.76
C GLU A 141 -1.67 10.10 -17.32
N PHE A 142 -0.86 10.27 -16.27
CA PHE A 142 -0.33 11.58 -15.91
C PHE A 142 0.50 12.19 -17.05
N LEU A 143 1.39 11.41 -17.67
CA LEU A 143 2.18 11.87 -18.81
C LEU A 143 1.31 12.29 -19.98
N ARG A 144 0.33 11.45 -20.36
CA ARG A 144 -0.62 11.75 -21.45
C ARG A 144 -1.36 13.07 -21.19
N ILE A 145 -1.81 13.32 -19.97
CA ILE A 145 -2.50 14.56 -19.62
C ILE A 145 -1.53 15.74 -19.70
N ALA A 146 -0.32 15.62 -19.16
CA ALA A 146 0.70 16.66 -19.18
C ALA A 146 1.04 17.10 -20.63
N GLU A 147 1.16 16.14 -21.55
CA GLU A 147 1.47 16.41 -22.98
C GLU A 147 0.40 17.26 -23.69
N THR A 148 -0.83 17.27 -23.20
CA THR A 148 -1.90 18.12 -23.77
C THR A 148 -1.81 19.59 -23.33
N LEU A 149 -0.93 19.91 -22.41
CA LEU A 149 -0.83 21.24 -21.79
C LEU A 149 0.32 22.06 -22.39
N PRO A 150 0.19 23.42 -22.41
CA PRO A 150 1.31 24.31 -22.70
C PRO A 150 2.44 24.11 -21.70
N GLU A 151 3.67 24.49 -22.10
CA GLU A 151 4.87 24.27 -21.27
C GLU A 151 4.76 24.85 -19.85
N GLU A 152 4.22 26.06 -19.71
CA GLU A 152 4.02 26.68 -18.40
C GLU A 152 3.10 25.87 -17.50
N ALA A 153 2.00 25.35 -18.02
CA ALA A 153 1.04 24.55 -17.27
C ALA A 153 1.60 23.14 -16.98
N ARG A 154 2.47 22.60 -17.83
CA ARG A 154 3.14 21.30 -17.65
C ARG A 154 4.03 21.28 -16.41
N ARG A 155 4.64 22.40 -16.04
CA ARG A 155 5.44 22.53 -14.81
C ARG A 155 4.67 22.16 -13.54
N ALA A 156 3.34 22.22 -13.54
CA ALA A 156 2.53 21.77 -12.42
C ALA A 156 2.69 20.26 -12.14
N PHE A 157 3.01 19.46 -13.16
CA PHE A 157 3.27 18.03 -13.04
C PHE A 157 4.72 17.76 -12.58
N ASP A 158 5.68 18.51 -13.11
CA ASP A 158 7.09 18.40 -12.73
C ASP A 158 7.28 18.66 -11.24
N ASP A 159 6.67 19.73 -10.75
CA ASP A 159 6.70 20.13 -9.35
C ASP A 159 5.96 19.17 -8.40
N ALA A 160 5.04 18.35 -8.93
CA ALA A 160 4.38 17.27 -8.19
C ALA A 160 5.15 15.94 -8.23
N GLY A 161 6.39 15.94 -8.77
CA GLY A 161 7.23 14.75 -8.88
C GLY A 161 6.85 13.79 -10.00
N MET A 162 6.07 14.26 -10.99
CA MET A 162 5.62 13.49 -12.16
C MET A 162 6.44 13.79 -13.42
N ALA A 163 7.63 14.39 -13.27
CA ALA A 163 8.53 14.62 -14.39
C ALA A 163 8.99 13.27 -14.98
N PRO A 164 9.02 13.11 -16.32
CA PRO A 164 9.67 11.97 -16.94
C PRO A 164 11.14 11.95 -16.52
N ALA A 165 11.63 10.77 -16.13
CA ALA A 165 13.07 10.59 -15.87
C ALA A 165 13.85 11.01 -17.14
N GLN A 166 14.73 12.00 -17.01
CA GLN A 166 15.60 12.47 -18.08
C GLN A 166 16.68 11.43 -18.38
#